data_613504eac5999e618636ba3423a530ef
#
_entry.id   613504eac5999e618636ba3423a530ef
#
_cell.length_a   1.000
_cell.length_b   1.000
_cell.length_c   1.000
_cell.angle_alpha   90.00
_cell.angle_beta   90.00
_cell.angle_gamma   90.00
#
_symmetry.space_group_name_H-M   'P 1'
#
loop_
_entity.id
_entity.type
_entity.pdbx_description
1 polymer ?
#
loop_
_entity_poly.entity_id
_entity_poly.type
_entity_poly.pdbx_seq_one_letter_code
_entity_poly.pdbx_strand_id
1 'polypeptide(L)'
;MNRETQDKWNKLKIIPKKKILTVSNDKKLENPFALWLSFKNIKYVRQYQPFKDRRYRCDFYLPDYNCIIEIEGGQWSNGRHQRGYGFQADMEKYNLLTLAGYRLIRLCTSHFFRVSQTDYAVNGYSAKILEEIDSKWGENKIL
;
A
#
# COMPACT_ATOMS: atom_id res chain seq x y z
N MET A 1 1.45 17.61 -5.85
CA MET A 1 0.06 17.65 -6.35
C MET A 1 -0.36 19.11 -6.43
N ASN A 2 -0.84 19.55 -7.58
CA ASN A 2 -1.32 20.92 -7.71
C ASN A 2 -2.71 21.07 -7.06
N ARG A 3 -3.16 22.31 -6.87
CA ARG A 3 -4.44 22.65 -6.22
C ARG A 3 -5.65 22.00 -6.92
N GLU A 4 -5.61 21.96 -8.23
CA GLU A 4 -6.66 21.39 -9.06
C GLU A 4 -6.79 19.86 -8.91
N THR A 5 -5.67 19.19 -8.80
CA THR A 5 -5.62 17.74 -8.53
C THR A 5 -6.14 17.43 -7.13
N GLN A 6 -5.78 18.25 -6.13
CA GLN A 6 -6.27 18.11 -4.77
C GLN A 6 -7.78 18.32 -4.68
N ASP A 7 -8.32 19.30 -5.41
CA ASP A 7 -9.76 19.57 -5.45
C ASP A 7 -10.53 18.44 -6.15
N LYS A 8 -9.95 17.85 -7.20
CA LYS A 8 -10.50 16.67 -7.88
C LYS A 8 -10.55 15.45 -6.94
N TRP A 9 -9.53 15.23 -6.14
CA TRP A 9 -9.46 14.19 -5.11
C TRP A 9 -10.49 14.41 -4.01
N ASN A 10 -10.68 15.66 -3.58
CA ASN A 10 -11.65 16.05 -2.56
C ASN A 10 -13.10 15.87 -3.03
N LYS A 11 -13.37 16.09 -4.33
CA LYS A 11 -14.70 15.91 -4.94
C LYS A 11 -15.12 14.45 -5.06
N LEU A 12 -14.17 13.52 -5.07
CA LEU A 12 -14.47 12.09 -5.16
C LEU A 12 -15.05 11.51 -3.85
N LYS A 13 -15.17 12.30 -2.77
CA LYS A 13 -15.74 11.92 -1.46
C LYS A 13 -15.22 10.59 -0.87
N ILE A 14 -14.05 10.18 -1.28
CA ILE A 14 -13.53 8.84 -0.97
C ILE A 14 -12.95 8.77 0.44
N ILE A 15 -12.47 9.91 0.98
CA ILE A 15 -12.04 10.01 2.38
C ILE A 15 -12.44 11.38 2.94
N PRO A 16 -13.11 11.45 4.11
CA PRO A 16 -13.38 12.74 4.78
C PRO A 16 -12.08 13.45 5.10
N LYS A 17 -11.98 14.73 4.78
CA LYS A 17 -10.79 15.59 5.06
C LYS A 17 -10.23 15.44 6.49
N LYS A 18 -11.09 15.20 7.47
CA LYS A 18 -10.73 15.02 8.88
C LYS A 18 -9.92 13.75 9.16
N LYS A 19 -10.07 12.70 8.34
CA LYS A 19 -9.32 11.44 8.51
C LYS A 19 -7.89 11.50 7.96
N ILE A 20 -7.61 12.41 7.05
CA ILE A 20 -6.28 12.60 6.45
C ILE A 20 -5.34 13.33 7.43
N LEU A 21 -5.88 14.21 8.30
CA LEU A 21 -5.11 15.08 9.19
C LEU A 21 -4.62 14.38 10.47
N THR A 22 -5.15 13.21 10.82
CA THR A 22 -4.83 12.51 12.08
C THR A 22 -3.99 11.24 11.87
N VAL A 23 -3.29 11.12 10.76
CA VAL A 23 -2.63 9.89 10.35
C VAL A 23 -1.22 9.82 10.92
N SER A 24 -0.90 8.72 11.59
CA SER A 24 0.45 8.35 11.97
C SER A 24 1.40 8.37 10.76
N ASN A 25 2.69 8.58 11.00
CA ASN A 25 3.70 8.64 9.93
C ASN A 25 3.62 7.45 8.96
N ASP A 26 3.25 6.27 9.45
CA ASP A 26 3.14 5.03 8.66
C ASP A 26 2.03 5.06 7.61
N LYS A 27 1.00 5.87 7.79
CA LYS A 27 -0.13 5.96 6.86
C LYS A 27 -0.01 7.04 5.79
N LYS A 28 1.05 7.84 5.82
CA LYS A 28 1.27 8.89 4.82
C LYS A 28 1.37 8.37 3.39
N LEU A 29 1.88 7.17 3.22
CA LEU A 29 1.99 6.51 1.92
C LEU A 29 0.75 5.67 1.61
N GLU A 30 0.18 5.00 2.63
CA GLU A 30 -1.00 4.14 2.46
C GLU A 30 -2.23 4.91 1.99
N ASN A 31 -2.49 6.11 2.54
CA ASN A 31 -3.68 6.87 2.19
C ASN A 31 -3.71 7.34 0.73
N PRO A 32 -2.65 7.97 0.17
CA PRO A 32 -2.62 8.28 -1.25
C PRO A 32 -2.68 7.02 -2.13
N PHE A 33 -2.11 5.90 -1.69
CA PHE A 33 -2.21 4.65 -2.40
C PHE A 33 -3.64 4.10 -2.44
N ALA A 34 -4.36 4.14 -1.31
CA ALA A 34 -5.77 3.78 -1.25
C ALA A 34 -6.65 4.64 -2.18
N LEU A 35 -6.40 5.94 -2.20
CA LEU A 35 -7.08 6.85 -3.13
C LEU A 35 -6.82 6.47 -4.60
N TRP A 36 -5.59 6.15 -4.92
CA TRP A 36 -5.20 5.73 -6.26
C TRP A 36 -5.90 4.44 -6.69
N LEU A 37 -5.96 3.45 -5.82
CA LEU A 37 -6.68 2.20 -6.06
C LEU A 37 -8.16 2.47 -6.34
N SER A 38 -8.80 3.32 -5.54
CA SER A 38 -10.18 3.73 -5.72
C SER A 38 -10.40 4.47 -7.05
N PHE A 39 -9.48 5.37 -7.40
CA PHE A 39 -9.53 6.10 -8.68
C PHE A 39 -9.43 5.16 -9.88
N LYS A 40 -8.61 4.13 -9.77
CA LYS A 40 -8.44 3.09 -10.80
C LYS A 40 -9.52 2.01 -10.77
N ASN A 41 -10.52 2.14 -9.90
CA ASN A 41 -11.57 1.14 -9.72
C ASN A 41 -11.06 -0.25 -9.33
N ILE A 42 -9.94 -0.32 -8.62
CA ILE A 42 -9.35 -1.55 -8.13
C ILE A 42 -9.91 -1.83 -6.74
N LYS A 43 -10.52 -2.98 -6.56
CA LYS A 43 -11.00 -3.45 -5.24
C LYS A 43 -9.83 -3.73 -4.31
N TYR A 44 -9.96 -3.30 -3.05
CA TYR A 44 -8.93 -3.56 -2.04
C TYR A 44 -9.53 -3.68 -0.64
N VAL A 45 -8.82 -4.40 0.20
CA VAL A 45 -9.07 -4.49 1.63
C VAL A 45 -7.84 -3.97 2.36
N ARG A 46 -8.02 -2.99 3.25
CA ARG A 46 -6.92 -2.45 4.09
C ARG A 46 -6.77 -3.28 5.35
N GLN A 47 -5.55 -3.36 5.86
CA GLN A 47 -5.23 -4.07 7.09
C GLN A 47 -5.76 -5.51 7.08
N TYR A 48 -5.58 -6.16 5.96
CA TYR A 48 -6.04 -7.52 5.71
C TYR A 48 -5.29 -8.53 6.58
N GLN A 49 -6.04 -9.42 7.22
CA GLN A 49 -5.50 -10.51 8.03
C GLN A 49 -5.63 -11.83 7.26
N PRO A 50 -4.54 -12.33 6.65
CA PRO A 50 -4.58 -13.51 5.79
C PRO A 50 -4.74 -14.83 6.55
N PHE A 51 -4.30 -14.88 7.82
CA PHE A 51 -4.31 -16.08 8.65
C PHE A 51 -5.11 -15.88 9.92
N LYS A 52 -6.07 -16.78 10.18
CA LYS A 52 -6.95 -16.71 11.36
C LYS A 52 -6.21 -16.93 12.67
N ASP A 53 -5.17 -17.75 12.65
CA ASP A 53 -4.36 -18.16 13.81
C ASP A 53 -3.17 -17.23 14.08
N ARG A 54 -2.98 -16.21 13.24
CA ARG A 54 -1.87 -15.27 13.35
C ARG A 54 -2.35 -13.83 13.28
N ARG A 55 -1.65 -12.95 14.00
CA ARG A 55 -1.97 -11.51 14.06
C ARG A 55 -1.36 -10.69 12.91
N TYR A 56 -0.81 -11.34 11.89
CA TYR A 56 -0.26 -10.65 10.74
C TYR A 56 -1.33 -9.83 10.04
N ARG A 57 -1.02 -8.57 9.79
CA ARG A 57 -1.84 -7.68 8.97
C ARG A 57 -1.05 -7.19 7.80
N CYS A 58 -1.69 -7.17 6.65
CA CYS A 58 -1.13 -6.67 5.41
C CYS A 58 -1.78 -5.33 5.08
N ASP A 59 -1.01 -4.37 4.59
CA ASP A 59 -1.51 -3.02 4.34
C ASP A 59 -2.66 -3.02 3.36
N PHE A 60 -2.52 -3.77 2.25
CA PHE A 60 -3.54 -3.92 1.23
C PHE A 60 -3.63 -5.37 0.74
N TYR A 61 -4.84 -5.82 0.49
CA TYR A 61 -5.13 -7.01 -0.28
C TYR A 61 -6.00 -6.63 -1.48
N LEU A 62 -5.59 -7.05 -2.66
CA LEU A 62 -6.31 -6.86 -3.92
C LEU A 62 -6.97 -8.19 -4.32
N PRO A 63 -8.28 -8.38 -4.05
CA PRO A 63 -8.95 -9.67 -4.26
C PRO A 63 -8.90 -10.15 -5.71
N ASP A 64 -9.13 -9.25 -6.65
CA ASP A 64 -9.17 -9.59 -8.08
C ASP A 64 -7.85 -10.16 -8.61
N TYR A 65 -6.74 -9.88 -7.92
CA TYR A 65 -5.39 -10.32 -8.32
C TYR A 65 -4.77 -11.34 -7.36
N ASN A 66 -5.46 -11.67 -6.27
CA ASN A 66 -4.88 -12.42 -5.14
C ASN A 66 -3.50 -11.86 -4.73
N CYS A 67 -3.42 -10.56 -4.63
CA CYS A 67 -2.18 -9.82 -4.41
C CYS A 67 -2.21 -9.04 -3.10
N ILE A 68 -1.17 -9.19 -2.32
CA ILE A 68 -0.90 -8.40 -1.12
C ILE A 68 0.11 -7.31 -1.48
N ILE A 69 -0.16 -6.09 -1.03
CA ILE A 69 0.76 -4.97 -1.15
C ILE A 69 1.11 -4.47 0.24
N GLU A 70 2.38 -4.44 0.54
CA GLU A 70 2.96 -3.88 1.76
C GLU A 70 3.67 -2.57 1.44
N ILE A 71 3.39 -1.55 2.23
CA ILE A 71 4.02 -0.24 2.07
C ILE A 71 4.91 0.01 3.28
N GLU A 72 6.21 -0.05 3.06
CA GLU A 72 7.23 0.11 4.09
C GLU A 72 7.71 1.56 4.13
N GLY A 73 7.32 2.28 5.16
CA GLY A 73 7.87 3.59 5.49
C GLY A 73 9.10 3.49 6.40
N GLY A 74 9.82 4.60 6.55
CA GLY A 74 10.86 4.72 7.56
C GLY A 74 12.15 3.93 7.33
N GLN A 75 12.38 3.40 6.13
CA GLN A 75 13.61 2.66 5.80
C GLN A 75 14.91 3.47 6.06
N TRP A 76 14.80 4.78 6.13
CA TRP A 76 15.90 5.70 6.42
C TRP A 76 15.95 6.20 7.86
N SER A 77 14.95 5.86 8.68
CA SER A 77 14.94 6.20 10.10
C SER A 77 15.68 5.13 10.89
N ASN A 78 16.78 5.48 11.51
CA ASN A 78 17.59 4.80 12.55
C ASN A 78 17.30 3.32 12.85
N GLY A 79 17.07 2.49 11.84
CA GLY A 79 16.61 1.12 11.97
C GLY A 79 17.66 0.11 12.43
N ARG A 80 18.74 0.53 13.09
CA ARG A 80 19.75 -0.41 13.61
C ARG A 80 19.20 -1.36 14.65
N HIS A 81 18.20 -0.94 15.43
CA HIS A 81 17.56 -1.77 16.45
C HIS A 81 16.38 -2.60 15.92
N GLN A 82 15.85 -2.28 14.74
CA GLN A 82 14.77 -3.04 14.11
C GLN A 82 15.27 -4.19 13.21
N ARG A 83 16.57 -4.27 12.96
CA ARG A 83 17.15 -5.28 12.06
C ARG A 83 17.23 -6.69 12.65
N GLY A 84 16.99 -6.87 13.95
CA GLY A 84 17.00 -8.18 14.59
C GLY A 84 15.67 -8.91 14.43
N TYR A 85 14.92 -9.00 15.50
CA TYR A 85 13.66 -9.75 15.56
C TYR A 85 12.58 -9.25 14.59
N GLY A 86 12.49 -7.93 14.37
CA GLY A 86 11.53 -7.36 13.41
C GLY A 86 11.78 -7.80 11.98
N PHE A 87 13.04 -7.83 11.57
CA PHE A 87 13.43 -8.28 10.24
C PHE A 87 13.16 -9.77 10.02
N GLN A 88 13.48 -10.61 11.02
CA GLN A 88 13.19 -12.03 10.98
C GLN A 88 11.67 -12.30 10.92
N ALA A 89 10.88 -11.60 11.74
CA ALA A 89 9.43 -11.74 11.76
C ALA A 89 8.80 -11.36 10.40
N ASP A 90 9.31 -10.32 9.77
CA ASP A 90 8.88 -9.92 8.42
C ASP A 90 9.22 -10.98 7.37
N MET A 91 10.40 -11.55 7.42
CA MET A 91 10.79 -12.65 6.52
C MET A 91 9.87 -13.86 6.69
N GLU A 92 9.55 -14.25 7.91
CA GLU A 92 8.66 -15.38 8.22
C GLU A 92 7.24 -15.09 7.70
N LYS A 93 6.72 -13.87 7.91
CA LYS A 93 5.44 -13.42 7.37
C LYS A 93 5.40 -13.56 5.85
N TYR A 94 6.40 -13.06 5.15
CA TYR A 94 6.45 -13.09 3.69
C TYR A 94 6.59 -14.50 3.14
N ASN A 95 7.36 -15.35 3.80
CA ASN A 95 7.47 -16.76 3.44
C ASN A 95 6.11 -17.46 3.54
N LEU A 96 5.38 -17.24 4.64
CA LEU A 96 4.05 -17.81 4.83
C LEU A 96 3.04 -17.31 3.78
N LEU A 97 3.07 -16.02 3.45
CA LEU A 97 2.21 -15.45 2.40
C LEU A 97 2.49 -16.10 1.04
N THR A 98 3.75 -16.24 0.71
CA THR A 98 4.17 -16.89 -0.55
C THR A 98 3.74 -18.35 -0.60
N LEU A 99 3.96 -19.10 0.47
CA LEU A 99 3.55 -20.50 0.57
C LEU A 99 2.04 -20.69 0.54
N ALA A 100 1.28 -19.71 1.03
CA ALA A 100 -0.18 -19.68 0.96
C ALA A 100 -0.72 -19.30 -0.44
N GLY A 101 0.15 -18.99 -1.39
CA GLY A 101 -0.22 -18.68 -2.78
C GLY A 101 -0.54 -17.21 -3.05
N TYR A 102 -0.30 -16.31 -2.09
CA TYR A 102 -0.45 -14.89 -2.34
C TYR A 102 0.68 -14.36 -3.23
N ARG A 103 0.32 -13.47 -4.15
CA ARG A 103 1.28 -12.59 -4.80
C ARG A 103 1.64 -11.48 -3.85
N LEU A 104 2.90 -11.12 -3.79
CA LEU A 104 3.38 -10.10 -2.84
C LEU A 104 4.15 -9.01 -3.56
N ILE A 105 3.71 -7.78 -3.38
CA ILE A 105 4.40 -6.57 -3.83
C ILE A 105 4.77 -5.74 -2.60
N ARG A 106 5.99 -5.26 -2.56
CA ARG A 106 6.50 -4.39 -1.49
C ARG A 106 6.91 -3.05 -2.06
N LEU A 107 6.41 -1.99 -1.47
CA LEU A 107 6.72 -0.61 -1.84
C LEU A 107 7.35 0.11 -0.65
N CYS A 108 8.16 1.10 -0.92
CA CYS A 108 8.79 1.92 0.11
C CYS A 108 8.67 3.41 -0.23
N THR A 109 9.10 4.28 0.67
CA THR A 109 8.96 5.74 0.53
C THR A 109 9.48 6.27 -0.79
N SER A 110 10.62 5.77 -1.27
CA SER A 110 11.23 6.23 -2.53
C SER A 110 10.41 5.89 -3.78
N HIS A 111 9.44 4.99 -3.65
CA HIS A 111 8.53 4.62 -4.75
C HIS A 111 7.33 5.57 -4.88
N PHE A 112 7.28 6.62 -4.04
CA PHE A 112 6.24 7.64 -4.06
C PHE A 112 6.85 9.01 -4.34
N PHE A 113 6.05 9.90 -4.89
CA PHE A 113 6.45 11.28 -5.10
C PHE A 113 6.20 12.10 -3.83
N ARG A 114 7.23 12.79 -3.34
CA ARG A 114 7.10 13.69 -2.20
C ARG A 114 6.58 15.04 -2.68
N VAL A 115 5.37 15.40 -2.27
CA VAL A 115 4.71 16.67 -2.64
C VAL A 115 5.10 17.79 -1.69
N SER A 116 5.21 17.49 -0.39
CA SER A 116 5.59 18.43 0.67
C SER A 116 6.35 17.69 1.77
N GLN A 117 6.66 18.35 2.87
CA GLN A 117 7.28 17.69 4.02
C GLN A 117 6.41 16.57 4.62
N THR A 118 5.09 16.66 4.42
CA THR A 118 4.11 15.74 5.02
C THR A 118 3.33 14.91 4.02
N ASP A 119 3.34 15.26 2.73
CA ASP A 119 2.45 14.69 1.73
C ASP A 119 3.20 13.92 0.66
N TYR A 120 2.62 12.80 0.30
CA TYR A 120 3.10 11.93 -0.77
C TYR A 120 1.98 11.66 -1.79
N ALA A 121 2.35 11.34 -3.00
CA ALA A 121 1.44 10.94 -4.05
C ALA A 121 1.95 9.68 -4.75
N VAL A 122 1.02 8.86 -5.23
CA VAL A 122 1.34 7.72 -6.09
C VAL A 122 1.83 8.26 -7.42
N ASN A 123 3.08 7.93 -7.76
CA ASN A 123 3.73 8.35 -9.00
C ASN A 123 4.93 7.45 -9.29
N GLY A 124 5.47 7.54 -10.49
CA GLY A 124 6.66 6.82 -10.86
C GLY A 124 6.52 5.31 -10.67
N TYR A 125 7.34 4.74 -9.81
CA TYR A 125 7.40 3.29 -9.61
C TYR A 125 6.10 2.71 -9.05
N SER A 126 5.46 3.34 -8.07
CA SER A 126 4.22 2.82 -7.49
C SER A 126 3.06 2.81 -8.48
N ALA A 127 2.94 3.80 -9.35
CA ALA A 127 1.96 3.81 -10.43
C ALA A 127 2.26 2.71 -11.47
N LYS A 128 3.52 2.58 -11.88
CA LYS A 128 3.96 1.55 -12.83
C LYS A 128 3.69 0.14 -12.31
N ILE A 129 3.91 -0.12 -11.03
CA ILE A 129 3.63 -1.43 -10.45
C ILE A 129 2.16 -1.80 -10.57
N LEU A 130 1.22 -0.87 -10.36
CA LEU A 130 -0.21 -1.15 -10.54
C LEU A 130 -0.56 -1.46 -12.00
N GLU A 131 0.04 -0.78 -12.95
CA GLU A 131 -0.13 -1.08 -14.37
C GLU A 131 0.40 -2.48 -14.72
N GLU A 132 1.56 -2.86 -14.17
CA GLU A 132 2.15 -4.20 -14.36
C GLU A 132 1.31 -5.29 -13.69
N ILE A 133 0.71 -5.05 -12.53
CA ILE A 133 -0.20 -5.98 -11.87
C ILE A 133 -1.40 -6.26 -12.77
N ASP A 134 -2.03 -5.23 -13.31
CA ASP A 134 -3.18 -5.37 -14.20
C ASP A 134 -2.80 -6.07 -15.51
N SER A 135 -1.70 -5.68 -16.11
CA SER A 135 -1.19 -6.28 -17.35
C SER A 135 -0.88 -7.77 -17.21
N LYS A 136 -0.23 -8.18 -16.12
CA LYS A 136 0.24 -9.56 -15.94
C LYS A 136 -0.78 -10.48 -15.29
N TRP A 137 -1.66 -9.94 -14.45
CA TRP A 137 -2.58 -10.73 -13.63
C TRP A 137 -4.05 -10.39 -13.87
N GLY A 138 -4.33 -9.37 -14.67
CA GLY A 138 -5.70 -8.91 -14.92
C GLY A 138 -6.57 -9.89 -15.70
N GLU A 139 -6.00 -10.73 -16.54
CA GLU A 139 -6.74 -11.76 -17.29
C GLU A 139 -7.35 -12.84 -16.38
N ASN A 140 -6.80 -13.03 -15.20
CA ASN A 140 -7.25 -14.00 -14.20
C ASN A 140 -8.08 -13.37 -13.10
N LYS A 141 -8.68 -12.19 -13.35
CA LYS A 141 -9.58 -11.56 -12.38
C LYS A 141 -10.72 -12.50 -12.05
N ILE A 142 -10.90 -12.76 -10.75
CA ILE A 142 -12.05 -13.50 -10.24
C ILE A 142 -13.28 -12.62 -10.45
N LEU A 143 -14.11 -13.01 -11.38
CA LEU A 143 -15.38 -12.33 -11.66
C LEU A 143 -16.37 -12.53 -10.51
#